data_8df030f9bbc2c4448a257a8d41ca8a99
#
_entry.id   8df030f9bbc2c4448a257a8d41ca8a99
#
_cell.length_a   1.000
_cell.length_b   1.000
_cell.length_c   1.000
_cell.angle_alpha   90.00
_cell.angle_beta   90.00
_cell.angle_gamma   90.00
#
_symmetry.space_group_name_H-M   'P 1'
#
loop_
_entity.id
_entity.type
_entity.pdbx_description
1 polymer ?
#
loop_
_entity_poly.entity_id
_entity_poly.type
_entity_poly.pdbx_seq_one_letter_code
_entity_poly.pdbx_strand_id
1 'polypeptide(L)'
;VTLVDRDTPERLGGLALWAFGGMALVGTPLQATMGIPDTPEVALRDWMQFGEIDPQDEWPMEWARYYVENSRTEVYDWLKNEGVKFMPAVNWVERGLNGDGNTLPRYHVVWGTSRELVRCMVAALHQANSNGRLTLLHRHRITGLDHTGGKVTGAVAINEETGEEIRFSAPVVVLAMGGINGS
;
A
#
# COMPACT_ATOMS: atom_id res chain seq x y z
N VAL A 1 12.86 -7.13 -12.81
CA VAL A 1 12.79 -6.30 -11.59
C VAL A 1 13.62 -6.96 -10.51
N THR A 2 14.33 -6.18 -9.69
CA THR A 2 15.00 -6.67 -8.47
C THR A 2 14.32 -6.03 -7.26
N LEU A 3 13.83 -6.84 -6.33
CA LEU A 3 13.32 -6.42 -5.05
C LEU A 3 14.37 -6.76 -3.98
N VAL A 4 14.76 -5.76 -3.22
CA VAL A 4 15.76 -5.89 -2.17
C VAL A 4 15.10 -5.65 -0.83
N ASP A 5 15.19 -6.62 0.06
CA ASP A 5 14.67 -6.54 1.41
C ASP A 5 15.80 -6.76 2.43
N ARG A 6 15.77 -5.98 3.50
CA ARG A 6 16.75 -6.08 4.56
C ARG A 6 16.56 -7.32 5.43
N ASP A 7 15.31 -7.76 5.58
CA ASP A 7 14.97 -8.81 6.53
C ASP A 7 15.10 -10.22 5.91
N THR A 8 14.83 -11.23 6.72
CA THR A 8 14.84 -12.63 6.31
C THR A 8 13.60 -12.97 5.48
N PRO A 9 13.62 -14.07 4.69
CA PRO A 9 12.46 -14.50 3.92
C PRO A 9 11.17 -14.65 4.75
N GLU A 10 11.30 -15.09 5.99
CA GLU A 10 10.16 -15.34 6.90
C GLU A 10 9.50 -14.05 7.40
N ARG A 11 10.21 -12.94 7.31
CA ARG A 11 9.76 -11.61 7.76
C ARG A 11 9.43 -10.65 6.61
N LEU A 12 9.42 -11.15 5.38
CA LEU A 12 9.03 -10.37 4.22
C LEU A 12 7.62 -9.77 4.43
N GLY A 13 7.52 -8.45 4.26
CA GLY A 13 6.31 -7.68 4.57
C GLY A 13 6.44 -6.77 5.81
N GLY A 14 7.49 -6.94 6.60
CA GLY A 14 7.86 -6.03 7.69
C GLY A 14 6.73 -5.74 8.67
N LEU A 15 6.52 -4.47 8.99
CA LEU A 15 5.48 -4.04 9.94
C LEU A 15 4.06 -4.27 9.43
N ALA A 16 3.85 -4.41 8.14
CA ALA A 16 2.53 -4.73 7.59
C ALA A 16 1.99 -6.08 8.10
N LEU A 17 2.86 -7.02 8.46
CA LEU A 17 2.46 -8.31 9.08
C LEU A 17 1.67 -8.14 10.39
N TRP A 18 1.85 -7.03 11.08
CA TRP A 18 1.28 -6.74 12.40
C TRP A 18 0.14 -5.73 12.35
N ALA A 19 -0.13 -5.17 11.20
CA ALA A 19 -1.19 -4.20 11.03
C ALA A 19 -2.58 -4.86 11.06
N PHE A 20 -3.60 -4.05 11.37
CA PHE A 20 -4.98 -4.52 11.46
C PHE A 20 -5.55 -4.94 10.10
N GLY A 21 -5.10 -4.34 8.99
CA GLY A 21 -5.55 -4.68 7.65
C GLY A 21 -6.89 -4.07 7.26
N GLY A 22 -7.18 -2.89 7.77
CA GLY A 22 -8.34 -2.10 7.36
C GLY A 22 -8.00 -1.04 6.34
N MET A 23 -8.90 -0.78 5.42
CA MET A 23 -8.75 0.23 4.38
C MET A 23 -10.08 0.88 4.02
N ALA A 24 -10.08 2.18 3.79
CA ALA A 24 -11.25 2.95 3.37
C ALA A 24 -11.41 2.83 1.84
N LEU A 25 -12.41 2.07 1.38
CA LEU A 25 -12.65 1.83 -0.04
C LEU A 25 -14.03 2.35 -0.45
N VAL A 26 -14.15 2.86 -1.65
CA VAL A 26 -15.30 3.61 -2.15
C VAL A 26 -16.05 2.82 -3.21
N GLY A 27 -17.38 2.80 -3.14
CA GLY A 27 -18.26 2.26 -4.18
C GLY A 27 -18.08 0.77 -4.43
N THR A 28 -17.73 -0.01 -3.40
CA THR A 28 -17.45 -1.44 -3.55
C THR A 28 -18.71 -2.27 -3.67
N PRO A 29 -18.64 -3.46 -4.33
CA PRO A 29 -19.76 -4.40 -4.34
C PRO A 29 -20.23 -4.82 -2.94
N LEU A 30 -19.31 -4.85 -1.96
CA LEU A 30 -19.66 -5.17 -0.58
C LEU A 30 -20.53 -4.08 0.04
N GLN A 31 -20.20 -2.80 -0.17
CA GLN A 31 -21.06 -1.69 0.24
C GLN A 31 -22.45 -1.78 -0.42
N ALA A 32 -22.49 -2.08 -1.71
CA ALA A 32 -23.77 -2.22 -2.45
C ALA A 32 -24.66 -3.33 -1.86
N THR A 33 -24.10 -4.50 -1.49
CA THR A 33 -24.85 -5.59 -0.85
C THR A 33 -25.40 -5.23 0.53
N MET A 34 -24.77 -4.26 1.19
CA MET A 34 -25.21 -3.72 2.49
C MET A 34 -26.16 -2.53 2.36
N GLY A 35 -26.53 -2.13 1.14
CA GLY A 35 -27.38 -0.96 0.89
C GLY A 35 -26.70 0.38 1.17
N ILE A 36 -25.36 0.43 1.13
CA ILE A 36 -24.58 1.67 1.33
C ILE A 36 -24.39 2.34 -0.03
N PRO A 37 -25.03 3.52 -0.28
CA PRO A 37 -24.99 4.19 -1.59
C PRO A 37 -23.76 5.10 -1.71
N ASP A 38 -22.55 4.53 -1.59
CA ASP A 38 -21.32 5.30 -1.63
C ASP A 38 -20.85 5.55 -3.08
N THR A 39 -20.41 6.78 -3.33
CA THR A 39 -19.86 7.20 -4.63
C THR A 39 -18.56 8.00 -4.44
N PRO A 40 -17.74 8.11 -5.50
CA PRO A 40 -16.54 8.95 -5.46
C PRO A 40 -16.81 10.40 -5.04
N GLU A 41 -17.92 11.00 -5.48
CA GLU A 41 -18.27 12.39 -5.16
C GLU A 41 -18.59 12.56 -3.67
N VAL A 42 -19.34 11.61 -3.09
CA VAL A 42 -19.66 11.62 -1.64
C VAL A 42 -18.37 11.39 -0.84
N ALA A 43 -17.55 10.46 -1.24
CA ALA A 43 -16.30 10.15 -0.57
C ALA A 43 -15.29 11.31 -0.64
N LEU A 44 -15.17 11.98 -1.80
CA LEU A 44 -14.28 13.13 -1.94
C LEU A 44 -14.71 14.29 -1.04
N ARG A 45 -16.01 14.59 -1.00
CA ARG A 45 -16.54 15.62 -0.10
C ARG A 45 -16.22 15.32 1.37
N ASP A 46 -16.46 14.08 1.80
CA ASP A 46 -16.18 13.65 3.16
C ASP A 46 -14.68 13.74 3.47
N TRP A 47 -13.83 13.35 2.54
CA TRP A 47 -12.37 13.39 2.71
C TRP A 47 -11.85 14.82 2.81
N MET A 48 -12.30 15.71 1.91
CA MET A 48 -11.94 17.12 1.96
C MET A 48 -12.35 17.76 3.29
N GLN A 49 -13.57 17.48 3.74
CA GLN A 49 -14.11 18.03 4.98
C GLN A 49 -13.35 17.49 6.20
N PHE A 50 -13.10 16.17 6.27
CA PHE A 50 -12.39 15.56 7.36
C PHE A 50 -10.91 15.96 7.42
N GLY A 51 -10.26 16.02 6.27
CA GLY A 51 -8.85 16.36 6.13
C GLY A 51 -8.57 17.86 6.11
N GLU A 52 -9.63 18.71 6.18
CA GLU A 52 -9.50 20.17 6.06
C GLU A 52 -8.66 20.58 4.83
N ILE A 53 -8.84 19.85 3.71
CA ILE A 53 -8.08 20.08 2.47
C ILE A 53 -8.59 21.35 1.79
N ASP A 54 -7.70 22.32 1.60
CA ASP A 54 -8.02 23.48 0.78
C ASP A 54 -8.17 23.05 -0.70
N PRO A 55 -9.27 23.45 -1.39
CA PRO A 55 -9.42 23.17 -2.81
C PRO A 55 -8.29 23.69 -3.71
N GLN A 56 -7.47 24.62 -3.21
CA GLN A 56 -6.29 25.14 -3.89
C GLN A 56 -5.01 24.32 -3.63
N ASP A 57 -5.04 23.38 -2.71
CA ASP A 57 -3.95 22.44 -2.45
C ASP A 57 -3.89 21.37 -3.53
N GLU A 58 -3.17 21.65 -4.61
CA GLU A 58 -3.12 20.84 -5.82
C GLU A 58 -2.90 19.35 -5.52
N TRP A 59 -1.78 19.01 -4.89
CA TRP A 59 -1.42 17.59 -4.68
C TRP A 59 -2.32 16.83 -3.71
N PRO A 60 -2.71 17.38 -2.54
CA PRO A 60 -3.69 16.71 -1.67
C PRO A 60 -5.02 16.47 -2.37
N MET A 61 -5.50 17.43 -3.17
CA MET A 61 -6.73 17.30 -3.95
C MET A 61 -6.63 16.24 -5.05
N GLU A 62 -5.55 16.24 -5.82
CA GLU A 62 -5.33 15.25 -6.89
C GLU A 62 -5.25 13.83 -6.32
N TRP A 63 -4.53 13.62 -5.23
CA TRP A 63 -4.46 12.31 -4.58
C TRP A 63 -5.79 11.86 -3.99
N ALA A 64 -6.53 12.75 -3.33
CA ALA A 64 -7.85 12.42 -2.80
C ALA A 64 -8.82 12.02 -3.92
N ARG A 65 -8.86 12.79 -5.01
CA ARG A 65 -9.68 12.51 -6.20
C ARG A 65 -9.30 11.18 -6.82
N TYR A 66 -8.01 11.00 -7.12
CA TYR A 66 -7.53 9.75 -7.71
C TYR A 66 -7.91 8.53 -6.88
N TYR A 67 -7.72 8.62 -5.55
CA TYR A 67 -8.01 7.50 -4.67
C TYR A 67 -9.51 7.15 -4.64
N VAL A 68 -10.40 8.13 -4.49
CA VAL A 68 -11.83 7.84 -4.40
C VAL A 68 -12.40 7.30 -5.72
N GLU A 69 -11.87 7.74 -6.86
CA GLU A 69 -12.29 7.29 -8.19
C GLU A 69 -11.77 5.88 -8.51
N ASN A 70 -10.58 5.50 -8.01
CA ASN A 70 -9.89 4.29 -8.43
C ASN A 70 -9.78 3.21 -7.33
N SER A 71 -10.08 3.52 -6.08
CA SER A 71 -9.89 2.58 -4.96
C SER A 71 -10.69 1.27 -5.12
N ARG A 72 -11.81 1.29 -5.83
CA ARG A 72 -12.57 0.09 -6.15
C ARG A 72 -11.79 -0.82 -7.11
N THR A 73 -11.36 -0.29 -8.25
CA THR A 73 -10.75 -1.09 -9.32
C THR A 73 -9.30 -1.44 -9.03
N GLU A 74 -8.53 -0.47 -8.55
CA GLU A 74 -7.09 -0.62 -8.36
C GLU A 74 -6.70 -1.20 -6.98
N VAL A 75 -7.61 -1.16 -6.02
CA VAL A 75 -7.36 -1.74 -4.69
C VAL A 75 -8.31 -2.90 -4.43
N TYR A 76 -9.63 -2.66 -4.33
CA TYR A 76 -10.57 -3.71 -3.92
C TYR A 76 -10.59 -4.89 -4.89
N ASP A 77 -10.84 -4.64 -6.17
CA ASP A 77 -10.97 -5.70 -7.18
C ASP A 77 -9.61 -6.39 -7.41
N TRP A 78 -8.52 -5.60 -7.45
CA TRP A 78 -7.17 -6.16 -7.56
C TRP A 78 -6.82 -7.09 -6.38
N LEU A 79 -7.03 -6.65 -5.14
CA LEU A 79 -6.77 -7.48 -3.95
C LEU A 79 -7.62 -8.76 -3.95
N LYS A 80 -8.88 -8.66 -4.37
CA LYS A 80 -9.76 -9.83 -4.52
C LYS A 80 -9.21 -10.84 -5.53
N ASN A 81 -8.68 -10.35 -6.65
CA ASN A 81 -8.05 -11.19 -7.67
C ASN A 81 -6.77 -11.87 -7.16
N GLU A 82 -6.03 -11.21 -6.27
CA GLU A 82 -4.86 -11.79 -5.57
C GLU A 82 -5.25 -12.75 -4.41
N GLY A 83 -6.55 -13.01 -4.22
CA GLY A 83 -7.05 -13.96 -3.23
C GLY A 83 -7.36 -13.38 -1.86
N VAL A 84 -7.22 -12.06 -1.67
CA VAL A 84 -7.58 -11.39 -0.42
C VAL A 84 -9.09 -11.45 -0.21
N LYS A 85 -9.51 -11.79 1.01
CA LYS A 85 -10.90 -11.80 1.42
C LYS A 85 -11.15 -10.67 2.41
N PHE A 86 -12.27 -9.98 2.24
CA PHE A 86 -12.73 -8.99 3.20
C PHE A 86 -13.80 -9.60 4.13
N MET A 87 -13.89 -9.07 5.34
CA MET A 87 -15.01 -9.37 6.24
C MET A 87 -16.33 -8.95 5.57
N PRO A 88 -17.43 -9.69 5.78
CA PRO A 88 -18.71 -9.40 5.13
C PRO A 88 -19.46 -8.20 5.78
N ALA A 89 -18.71 -7.21 6.23
CA ALA A 89 -19.22 -6.01 6.86
C ALA A 89 -18.29 -4.83 6.61
N VAL A 90 -18.86 -3.71 6.23
CA VAL A 90 -18.16 -2.43 6.10
C VAL A 90 -18.45 -1.59 7.33
N ASN A 91 -17.42 -1.06 7.95
CA ASN A 91 -17.54 -0.37 9.22
C ASN A 91 -17.38 1.14 9.05
N TRP A 92 -17.89 1.88 10.07
CA TRP A 92 -17.61 3.28 10.24
C TRP A 92 -16.25 3.45 10.91
N VAL A 93 -15.43 4.33 10.34
CA VAL A 93 -14.21 4.84 10.96
C VAL A 93 -14.18 6.34 10.70
N GLU A 94 -13.50 7.10 11.52
CA GLU A 94 -13.36 8.56 11.39
C GLU A 94 -14.68 9.30 11.26
N ARG A 95 -15.35 9.41 12.38
CA ARG A 95 -16.55 10.25 12.53
C ARG A 95 -16.24 11.74 12.70
N GLY A 96 -14.98 12.14 12.66
CA GLY A 96 -14.57 13.52 12.79
C GLY A 96 -14.89 14.14 14.17
N LEU A 97 -13.93 14.83 14.75
CA LEU A 97 -14.16 15.64 15.95
C LEU A 97 -14.62 17.05 15.59
N ASN A 98 -14.26 17.54 14.43
CA ASN A 98 -14.45 18.91 13.97
C ASN A 98 -15.36 19.02 12.74
N GLY A 99 -16.17 18.01 12.45
CA GLY A 99 -17.05 17.98 11.29
C GLY A 99 -17.82 16.68 11.20
N ASP A 100 -18.59 16.50 10.13
CA ASP A 100 -19.43 15.31 9.95
C ASP A 100 -18.61 14.03 9.69
N GLY A 101 -17.32 14.17 9.36
CA GLY A 101 -16.43 13.05 9.07
C GLY A 101 -16.93 12.23 7.88
N ASN A 102 -16.67 10.92 7.90
CA ASN A 102 -17.26 10.01 6.93
C ASN A 102 -18.76 9.91 7.11
N THR A 103 -19.54 10.33 6.11
CA THR A 103 -21.00 10.25 6.12
C THR A 103 -21.54 8.84 5.86
N LEU A 104 -20.70 7.97 5.26
CA LEU A 104 -21.02 6.58 4.95
C LEU A 104 -19.93 5.63 5.46
N PRO A 105 -20.26 4.36 5.78
CA PRO A 105 -19.28 3.36 6.13
C PRO A 105 -18.40 3.00 4.94
N ARG A 106 -17.07 3.07 5.11
CA ARG A 106 -16.08 2.75 4.05
C ARG A 106 -14.99 1.79 4.49
N TYR A 107 -14.92 1.48 5.78
CA TYR A 107 -13.80 0.74 6.33
C TYR A 107 -13.96 -0.76 6.11
N HIS A 108 -13.20 -1.27 5.14
CA HIS A 108 -13.15 -2.68 4.78
C HIS A 108 -12.01 -3.35 5.56
N VAL A 109 -12.32 -4.41 6.26
CA VAL A 109 -11.33 -5.17 7.04
C VAL A 109 -11.00 -6.47 6.33
N VAL A 110 -9.71 -6.73 6.16
CA VAL A 110 -9.24 -8.00 5.59
C VAL A 110 -9.54 -9.13 6.55
N TRP A 111 -10.13 -10.21 6.06
CA TRP A 111 -10.32 -11.44 6.83
C TRP A 111 -8.97 -12.09 7.11
N GLY A 112 -8.59 -12.20 8.38
CA GLY A 112 -7.27 -12.66 8.79
C GLY A 112 -6.24 -11.55 8.99
N THR A 113 -6.70 -10.29 9.04
CA THR A 113 -5.87 -9.09 9.27
C THR A 113 -4.88 -8.81 8.14
N SER A 114 -3.98 -7.88 8.35
CA SER A 114 -2.91 -7.59 7.38
C SER A 114 -1.95 -8.75 7.16
N ARG A 115 -1.89 -9.69 8.10
CA ARG A 115 -1.10 -10.92 7.93
C ARG A 115 -1.56 -11.71 6.70
N GLU A 116 -2.88 -11.85 6.51
CA GLU A 116 -3.43 -12.53 5.33
C GLU A 116 -3.22 -11.72 4.05
N LEU A 117 -3.35 -10.39 4.13
CA LEU A 117 -3.00 -9.50 3.03
C LEU A 117 -1.55 -9.73 2.57
N VAL A 118 -0.61 -9.66 3.50
CA VAL A 118 0.82 -9.85 3.23
C VAL A 118 1.07 -11.26 2.69
N ARG A 119 0.43 -12.30 3.22
CA ARG A 119 0.54 -13.67 2.73
C ARG A 119 0.18 -13.77 1.23
N CYS A 120 -0.92 -13.13 0.82
CA CYS A 120 -1.32 -13.10 -0.59
C CYS A 120 -0.30 -12.36 -1.46
N MET A 121 0.19 -11.21 -0.99
CA MET A 121 1.20 -10.43 -1.73
C MET A 121 2.53 -11.17 -1.85
N VAL A 122 2.99 -11.81 -0.78
CA VAL A 122 4.23 -12.61 -0.77
C VAL A 122 4.11 -13.81 -1.71
N ALA A 123 2.94 -14.46 -1.76
CA ALA A 123 2.69 -15.53 -2.72
C ALA A 123 2.83 -15.05 -4.17
N ALA A 124 2.28 -13.87 -4.50
CA ALA A 124 2.43 -13.26 -5.82
C ALA A 124 3.88 -12.91 -6.14
N LEU A 125 4.66 -12.41 -5.17
CA LEU A 125 6.10 -12.15 -5.33
C LEU A 125 6.88 -13.43 -5.60
N HIS A 126 6.63 -14.51 -4.87
CA HIS A 126 7.28 -15.80 -5.11
C HIS A 126 6.94 -16.37 -6.49
N GLN A 127 5.69 -16.22 -6.94
CA GLN A 127 5.31 -16.62 -8.29
C GLN A 127 6.05 -15.78 -9.36
N ALA A 128 6.17 -14.47 -9.16
CA ALA A 128 6.93 -13.61 -10.06
C ALA A 128 8.42 -13.96 -10.08
N ASN A 129 9.00 -14.32 -8.93
CA ASN A 129 10.39 -14.77 -8.82
C ASN A 129 10.61 -16.11 -9.53
N SER A 130 9.73 -17.10 -9.31
CA SER A 130 9.84 -18.41 -9.98
C SER A 130 9.71 -18.33 -11.50
N ASN A 131 8.95 -17.35 -12.01
CA ASN A 131 8.79 -17.09 -13.44
C ASN A 131 9.91 -16.23 -14.06
N GLY A 132 10.94 -15.88 -13.30
CA GLY A 132 12.08 -15.07 -13.75
C GLY A 132 11.76 -13.58 -13.99
N ARG A 133 10.57 -13.11 -13.64
CA ARG A 133 10.17 -11.68 -13.77
C ARG A 133 10.68 -10.81 -12.63
N LEU A 134 11.00 -11.43 -11.52
CA LEU A 134 11.49 -10.80 -10.30
C LEU A 134 12.73 -11.55 -9.80
N THR A 135 13.72 -10.82 -9.31
CA THR A 135 14.78 -11.33 -8.44
C THR A 135 14.53 -10.81 -7.03
N LEU A 136 14.40 -11.71 -6.07
CA LEU A 136 14.14 -11.36 -4.67
C LEU A 136 15.40 -11.60 -3.86
N LEU A 137 15.94 -10.53 -3.26
CA LEU A 137 17.16 -10.56 -2.44
C LEU A 137 16.81 -10.19 -1.00
N HIS A 138 17.05 -11.11 -0.09
CA HIS A 138 16.88 -10.92 1.36
C HIS A 138 18.22 -10.59 2.03
N ARG A 139 18.15 -10.03 3.24
CA ARG A 139 19.32 -9.68 4.07
C ARG A 139 20.25 -8.68 3.40
N HIS A 140 19.68 -7.80 2.58
CA HIS A 140 20.41 -6.74 1.90
C HIS A 140 19.89 -5.39 2.33
N ARG A 141 20.70 -4.64 3.05
CA ARG A 141 20.34 -3.31 3.53
C ARG A 141 20.77 -2.25 2.52
N ILE A 142 19.81 -1.53 1.95
CA ILE A 142 20.10 -0.37 1.11
C ILE A 142 20.77 0.72 1.95
N THR A 143 21.92 1.20 1.49
CA THR A 143 22.74 2.23 2.16
C THR A 143 22.79 3.53 1.39
N GLY A 144 22.46 3.53 0.11
CA GLY A 144 22.52 4.71 -0.73
C GLY A 144 21.90 4.54 -2.10
N LEU A 145 21.77 5.64 -2.81
CA LEU A 145 21.36 5.69 -4.20
C LEU A 145 22.52 6.16 -5.07
N ASP A 146 22.77 5.47 -6.17
CA ASP A 146 23.68 5.96 -7.20
C ASP A 146 22.97 6.97 -8.10
N HIS A 147 23.66 8.04 -8.47
CA HIS A 147 23.12 9.07 -9.34
C HIS A 147 24.18 9.64 -10.27
N THR A 148 23.74 10.02 -11.45
CA THR A 148 24.58 10.65 -12.46
C THR A 148 23.80 11.77 -13.16
N GLY A 149 24.36 12.94 -13.25
CA GLY A 149 23.71 14.08 -13.90
C GLY A 149 22.36 14.48 -13.28
N GLY A 150 22.22 14.35 -11.96
CA GLY A 150 20.98 14.67 -11.23
C GLY A 150 19.88 13.60 -11.34
N LYS A 151 20.14 12.46 -11.94
CA LYS A 151 19.20 11.34 -12.04
C LYS A 151 19.69 10.15 -11.24
N VAL A 152 18.77 9.47 -10.55
CA VAL A 152 19.05 8.18 -9.91
C VAL A 152 19.31 7.14 -11.00
N THR A 153 20.39 6.39 -10.84
CA THR A 153 20.85 5.36 -11.80
C THR A 153 20.98 3.99 -11.17
N GLY A 154 20.73 3.88 -9.87
CA GLY A 154 20.83 2.62 -9.15
C GLY A 154 20.76 2.79 -7.64
N ALA A 155 21.11 1.71 -6.95
CA ALA A 155 21.16 1.66 -5.49
C ALA A 155 22.36 0.87 -5.00
N VAL A 156 22.81 1.17 -3.80
CA VAL A 156 23.90 0.47 -3.11
C VAL A 156 23.33 -0.26 -1.90
N ALA A 157 23.70 -1.51 -1.73
CA ALA A 157 23.32 -2.31 -0.58
C ALA A 157 24.52 -2.98 0.07
N ILE A 158 24.38 -3.34 1.32
CA ILE A 158 25.28 -4.24 2.04
C ILE A 158 24.53 -5.55 2.30
N ASN A 159 25.14 -6.67 1.91
CA ASN A 159 24.71 -7.98 2.35
C ASN A 159 25.04 -8.10 3.85
N GLU A 160 24.04 -8.23 4.69
CA GLU A 160 24.21 -8.26 6.16
C GLU A 160 24.78 -9.58 6.70
N GLU A 161 24.88 -10.63 5.86
CA GLU A 161 25.53 -11.88 6.23
C GLU A 161 27.04 -11.85 5.96
N THR A 162 27.41 -11.29 4.79
CA THR A 162 28.81 -11.32 4.34
C THR A 162 29.54 -9.99 4.55
N GLY A 163 28.81 -8.89 4.74
CA GLY A 163 29.35 -7.54 4.78
C GLY A 163 29.74 -6.97 3.39
N GLU A 164 29.48 -7.70 2.33
CA GLU A 164 29.83 -7.28 0.98
C GLU A 164 28.94 -6.14 0.49
N GLU A 165 29.54 -5.12 -0.14
CA GLU A 165 28.81 -4.06 -0.82
C GLU A 165 28.43 -4.51 -2.24
N ILE A 166 27.16 -4.32 -2.58
CA ILE A 166 26.60 -4.67 -3.88
C ILE A 166 25.94 -3.44 -4.49
N ARG A 167 26.20 -3.20 -5.78
CA ARG A 167 25.61 -2.11 -6.55
C ARG A 167 24.62 -2.64 -7.57
N PHE A 168 23.45 -2.03 -7.61
CA PHE A 168 22.38 -2.33 -8.56
C PHE A 168 22.25 -1.16 -9.54
N SER A 169 22.33 -1.43 -10.84
CA SER A 169 22.01 -0.43 -11.86
C SER A 169 20.55 -0.60 -12.31
N ALA A 170 19.81 0.51 -12.31
CA ALA A 170 18.41 0.53 -12.73
C ALA A 170 18.02 1.92 -13.21
N PRO A 171 17.20 2.03 -14.29
CA PRO A 171 16.72 3.32 -14.79
C PRO A 171 15.63 3.93 -13.87
N VAL A 172 15.02 3.12 -12.99
CA VAL A 172 14.02 3.55 -12.02
C VAL A 172 14.27 2.81 -10.71
N VAL A 173 14.27 3.54 -9.60
CA VAL A 173 14.36 2.99 -8.24
C VAL A 173 13.12 3.41 -7.47
N VAL A 174 12.40 2.44 -6.90
CA VAL A 174 11.24 2.67 -6.02
C VAL A 174 11.67 2.42 -4.58
N LEU A 175 11.50 3.42 -3.73
CA LEU A 175 11.76 3.31 -2.29
C LEU A 175 10.44 2.98 -1.56
N ALA A 176 10.34 1.76 -1.06
CA ALA A 176 9.19 1.27 -0.31
C ALA A 176 9.63 0.70 1.04
N MET A 177 10.45 1.45 1.78
CA MET A 177 11.18 0.99 2.96
C MET A 177 10.38 1.08 4.27
N GLY A 178 9.09 1.33 4.19
CA GLY A 178 8.22 1.52 5.35
C GLY A 178 8.33 2.92 5.97
N GLY A 179 7.75 3.09 7.15
CA GLY A 179 7.78 4.35 7.89
C GLY A 179 8.98 4.46 8.83
N ILE A 180 9.21 5.67 9.34
CA ILE A 180 10.28 5.98 10.30
C ILE A 180 9.98 5.53 11.74
N ASN A 181 8.78 5.03 11.99
CA ASN A 181 8.29 4.72 13.35
C ASN A 181 8.83 3.40 13.92
N GLY A 182 9.75 2.75 13.26
CA GLY A 182 10.31 1.46 13.67
C GLY A 182 11.82 1.45 13.85
N SER A 183 12.45 2.61 13.86
CA SER A 183 13.89 2.77 14.05
C SER A 183 14.25 3.09 15.49
#